data_64f343ea90e0cfd44a8732b4563e0444
#
_entry.id   64f343ea90e0cfd44a8732b4563e0444
#
_cell.length_a   1.000
_cell.length_b   1.000
_cell.length_c   1.000
_cell.angle_alpha   90.00
_cell.angle_beta   90.00
_cell.angle_gamma   90.00
#
_symmetry.space_group_name_H-M   'P 1'
#
loop_
_entity.id
_entity.type
_entity.pdbx_description
1 polymer ?
#
loop_
_entity_poly.entity_id
_entity_poly.type
_entity_poly.pdbx_seq_one_letter_code
_entity_poly.pdbx_strand_id
1 'polypeptide(L)'
;LEKKKDLCQEPDENPLIKKYGAKLGRLIQIIRSLLVNEENKIIVFSQWDNMLSLIGKSLAENGIDNSFIKGNVHARNSAISKFRFGIDTKGNNVKNNVIMLSLKNAASGTTLTEATHIFFVEPINQIKAECIAIEHQAIGRACRIGQTKELTVMRLLCKDTIEEEIYNRLNTS
;
A
#
# COMPACT_ATOMS: atom_id res chain seq x y z
N LEU A 1 20.32 1.52 0.82
CA LEU A 1 20.46 0.54 1.92
C LEU A 1 19.06 0.23 2.43
N GLU A 2 18.46 -0.87 1.95
CA GLU A 2 17.19 -1.37 2.48
C GLU A 2 17.41 -1.84 3.91
N LYS A 3 16.82 -1.13 4.87
CA LYS A 3 16.77 -1.60 6.25
C LYS A 3 15.69 -2.67 6.37
N LYS A 4 16.08 -3.94 6.45
CA LYS A 4 15.19 -5.01 6.94
C LYS A 4 14.82 -4.67 8.39
N LYS A 5 13.60 -4.22 8.61
CA LYS A 5 13.04 -4.07 9.94
C LYS A 5 12.17 -5.29 10.21
N ASP A 6 12.69 -6.21 11.00
CA ASP A 6 11.92 -7.36 11.47
C ASP A 6 10.90 -6.84 12.49
N LEU A 7 9.64 -6.73 12.06
CA LEU A 7 8.53 -6.28 12.89
C LEU A 7 7.78 -7.46 13.53
N CYS A 8 8.41 -8.63 13.56
CA CYS A 8 7.88 -9.82 14.24
C CYS A 8 8.03 -9.67 15.75
N GLN A 9 7.07 -9.02 16.40
CA GLN A 9 6.90 -9.10 17.85
C GLN A 9 5.45 -9.41 18.17
N GLU A 10 5.27 -10.55 18.82
CA GLU A 10 4.11 -11.13 19.53
C GLU A 10 2.76 -11.13 18.79
N PRO A 11 2.34 -12.31 18.26
CA PRO A 11 1.15 -12.43 17.43
C PRO A 11 -0.19 -12.48 18.17
N ASP A 12 -0.25 -12.95 19.41
CA ASP A 12 -1.48 -13.58 19.88
C ASP A 12 -2.44 -12.68 20.68
N GLU A 13 -2.05 -11.51 21.11
CA GLU A 13 -2.93 -10.66 21.95
C GLU A 13 -3.51 -9.43 21.23
N ASN A 14 -3.02 -9.07 20.03
CA ASN A 14 -3.50 -7.89 19.35
C ASN A 14 -4.93 -8.11 18.79
N PRO A 15 -5.93 -7.31 19.22
CA PRO A 15 -7.31 -7.44 18.75
C PRO A 15 -7.47 -7.36 17.24
N LEU A 16 -6.63 -6.58 16.55
CA LEU A 16 -6.65 -6.46 15.10
C LEU A 16 -6.20 -7.75 14.42
N ILE A 17 -5.18 -8.41 14.97
CA ILE A 17 -4.69 -9.70 14.46
C ILE A 17 -5.75 -10.79 14.68
N LYS A 18 -6.39 -10.82 15.86
CA LYS A 18 -7.49 -11.76 16.14
C LYS A 18 -8.68 -11.56 15.19
N LYS A 19 -9.03 -10.31 14.87
CA LYS A 19 -10.18 -10.00 14.03
C LYS A 19 -9.91 -10.18 12.53
N TYR A 20 -8.75 -9.78 12.04
CA TYR A 20 -8.46 -9.68 10.60
C TYR A 20 -7.40 -10.66 10.12
N GLY A 21 -6.78 -11.44 11.01
CA GLY A 21 -5.62 -12.28 10.71
C GLY A 21 -4.30 -11.51 10.76
N ALA A 22 -3.18 -12.24 10.78
CA ALA A 22 -1.86 -11.68 11.02
C ALA A 22 -1.48 -10.57 10.02
N LYS A 23 -1.60 -10.82 8.73
CA LYS A 23 -1.18 -9.88 7.69
C LYS A 23 -2.00 -8.58 7.71
N LEU A 24 -3.32 -8.71 7.66
CA LEU A 24 -4.21 -7.55 7.57
C LEU A 24 -4.25 -6.77 8.89
N GLY A 25 -4.28 -7.47 10.02
CA GLY A 25 -4.21 -6.83 11.34
C GLY A 25 -2.92 -6.04 11.53
N ARG A 26 -1.78 -6.60 11.08
CA ARG A 26 -0.48 -5.91 11.13
C ARG A 26 -0.43 -4.70 10.18
N LEU A 27 -0.94 -4.85 8.98
CA LEU A 27 -1.05 -3.73 8.03
C LEU A 27 -1.82 -2.56 8.62
N ILE A 28 -3.00 -2.82 9.21
CA ILE A 28 -3.82 -1.78 9.85
C ILE A 28 -3.06 -1.11 11.01
N GLN A 29 -2.38 -1.90 11.84
CA GLN A 29 -1.60 -1.39 12.96
C GLN A 29 -0.49 -0.45 12.48
N ILE A 30 0.28 -0.85 11.47
CA ILE A 30 1.38 -0.04 10.93
C ILE A 30 0.82 1.24 10.28
N ILE A 31 -0.22 1.13 9.46
CA ILE A 31 -0.85 2.30 8.83
C ILE A 31 -1.34 3.28 9.89
N ARG A 32 -2.01 2.78 10.94
CA ARG A 32 -2.47 3.64 12.04
C ARG A 32 -1.32 4.39 12.73
N SER A 33 -0.20 3.70 12.99
CA SER A 33 0.98 4.34 13.60
C SER A 33 1.63 5.38 12.69
N LEU A 34 1.67 5.14 11.38
CA LEU A 34 2.21 6.09 10.42
C LEU A 34 1.33 7.33 10.26
N LEU A 35 0.01 7.17 10.32
CA LEU A 35 -0.96 8.27 10.19
C LEU A 35 -1.07 9.16 11.43
N VAL A 36 -0.35 8.88 12.52
CA VAL A 36 -0.13 9.82 13.63
C VAL A 36 0.55 11.10 13.10
N ASN A 37 1.48 10.96 12.16
CA ASN A 37 1.97 12.09 11.37
C ASN A 37 1.02 12.31 10.18
N GLU A 38 0.25 13.39 10.24
CA GLU A 38 -0.75 13.74 9.22
C GLU A 38 -0.17 14.05 7.83
N GLU A 39 1.14 14.33 7.75
CA GLU A 39 1.83 14.51 6.47
C GLU A 39 2.11 13.20 5.72
N ASN A 40 2.01 12.08 6.42
CA ASN A 40 2.23 10.79 5.79
C ASN A 40 1.08 10.45 4.84
N LYS A 41 1.45 10.06 3.63
CA LYS A 41 0.54 9.56 2.60
C LYS A 41 1.00 8.20 2.14
N ILE A 42 0.09 7.25 2.10
CA ILE A 42 0.38 5.83 1.99
C ILE A 42 -0.25 5.26 0.73
N ILE A 43 0.55 4.56 -0.07
CA ILE A 43 0.07 3.75 -1.19
C ILE A 43 0.10 2.28 -0.79
N VAL A 44 -0.98 1.56 -1.04
CA VAL A 44 -1.05 0.10 -0.82
C VAL A 44 -1.25 -0.60 -2.15
N PHE A 45 -0.29 -1.45 -2.52
CA PHE A 45 -0.35 -2.28 -3.71
C PHE A 45 -0.67 -3.73 -3.38
N SER A 46 -1.53 -4.33 -4.20
CA SER A 46 -1.79 -5.76 -4.23
C SER A 46 -2.01 -6.23 -5.67
N GLN A 47 -1.73 -7.49 -5.95
CA GLN A 47 -2.07 -8.13 -7.24
C GLN A 47 -3.59 -8.38 -7.36
N TRP A 48 -4.31 -8.42 -6.23
CA TRP A 48 -5.68 -8.87 -6.13
C TRP A 48 -6.63 -7.75 -5.73
N ASP A 49 -7.56 -7.42 -6.61
CA ASP A 49 -8.61 -6.41 -6.34
C ASP A 49 -9.48 -6.77 -5.12
N ASN A 50 -9.73 -8.08 -4.91
CA ASN A 50 -10.49 -8.55 -3.76
C ASN A 50 -9.75 -8.30 -2.45
N MET A 51 -8.43 -8.48 -2.43
CA MET A 51 -7.59 -8.15 -1.27
C MET A 51 -7.66 -6.65 -0.97
N LEU A 52 -7.51 -5.80 -1.99
CA LEU A 52 -7.62 -4.34 -1.82
C LEU A 52 -9.00 -3.94 -1.31
N SER A 53 -10.08 -4.59 -1.79
CA SER A 53 -11.43 -4.33 -1.29
C SER A 53 -11.59 -4.73 0.18
N LEU A 54 -10.99 -5.84 0.59
CA LEU A 54 -10.98 -6.29 1.99
C LEU A 54 -10.18 -5.33 2.86
N ILE A 55 -8.99 -4.92 2.43
CA ILE A 55 -8.14 -3.93 3.12
C ILE A 55 -8.92 -2.63 3.31
N GLY A 56 -9.54 -2.12 2.24
CA GLY A 56 -10.29 -0.87 2.30
C GLY A 56 -11.45 -0.90 3.31
N LYS A 57 -12.22 -2.00 3.34
CA LYS A 57 -13.27 -2.19 4.35
C LYS A 57 -12.70 -2.23 5.77
N SER A 58 -11.63 -2.99 5.96
CA SER A 58 -11.01 -3.13 7.28
C SER A 58 -10.38 -1.82 7.77
N LEU A 59 -9.80 -1.02 6.89
CA LEU A 59 -9.31 0.33 7.22
C LEU A 59 -10.46 1.25 7.64
N ALA A 60 -11.55 1.27 6.86
CA ALA A 60 -12.73 2.09 7.16
C ALA A 60 -13.38 1.69 8.50
N GLU A 61 -13.51 0.39 8.80
CA GLU A 61 -13.98 -0.11 10.11
C GLU A 61 -13.11 0.36 11.28
N ASN A 62 -11.86 0.71 11.00
CA ASN A 62 -10.90 1.23 11.98
C ASN A 62 -10.74 2.76 11.94
N GLY A 63 -11.66 3.47 11.29
CA GLY A 63 -11.66 4.93 11.21
C GLY A 63 -10.56 5.51 10.32
N ILE A 64 -10.02 4.72 9.40
CA ILE A 64 -8.99 5.15 8.45
C ILE A 64 -9.63 5.34 7.07
N ASP A 65 -9.77 6.61 6.67
CA ASP A 65 -10.26 6.95 5.34
C ASP A 65 -9.27 6.51 4.27
N ASN A 66 -9.82 5.92 3.22
CA ASN A 66 -9.02 5.38 2.14
C ASN A 66 -9.75 5.48 0.80
N SER A 67 -9.00 5.43 -0.29
CA SER A 67 -9.53 5.38 -1.64
C SER A 67 -8.94 4.23 -2.44
N PHE A 68 -9.73 3.63 -3.31
CA PHE A 68 -9.29 2.60 -4.24
C PHE A 68 -9.38 3.11 -5.68
N ILE A 69 -8.27 3.08 -6.42
CA ILE A 69 -8.24 3.45 -7.84
C ILE A 69 -8.85 2.30 -8.66
N LYS A 70 -10.17 2.33 -8.79
CA LYS A 70 -10.96 1.35 -9.54
C LYS A 70 -12.13 2.04 -10.26
N GLY A 71 -12.64 1.39 -11.30
CA GLY A 71 -13.81 1.85 -12.03
C GLY A 71 -13.49 2.80 -13.19
N ASN A 72 -14.43 3.68 -13.51
CA ASN A 72 -14.32 4.60 -14.63
C ASN A 72 -13.33 5.76 -14.34
N VAL A 73 -13.05 6.56 -15.37
CA VAL A 73 -12.07 7.67 -15.28
C VAL A 73 -12.47 8.68 -14.20
N HIS A 74 -13.75 8.99 -14.03
CA HIS A 74 -14.22 9.93 -13.03
C HIS A 74 -13.97 9.42 -11.59
N ALA A 75 -14.28 8.15 -11.32
CA ALA A 75 -14.03 7.54 -10.01
C ALA A 75 -12.54 7.50 -9.68
N ARG A 76 -11.71 7.18 -10.68
CA ARG A 76 -10.24 7.15 -10.52
C ARG A 76 -9.68 8.54 -10.23
N ASN A 77 -10.09 9.55 -11.00
CA ASN A 77 -9.66 10.93 -10.79
C ASN A 77 -10.12 11.47 -9.43
N SER A 78 -11.33 11.13 -8.99
CA SER A 78 -11.81 11.46 -7.66
C SER A 78 -10.94 10.87 -6.55
N ALA A 79 -10.61 9.58 -6.65
CA ALA A 79 -9.72 8.92 -5.68
C ALA A 79 -8.35 9.60 -5.61
N ILE A 80 -7.77 9.93 -6.77
CA ILE A 80 -6.49 10.61 -6.88
C ILE A 80 -6.56 12.02 -6.29
N SER A 81 -7.60 12.80 -6.61
CA SER A 81 -7.79 14.16 -6.11
C SER A 81 -7.91 14.19 -4.58
N LYS A 82 -8.70 13.27 -4.00
CA LYS A 82 -8.81 13.12 -2.54
C LYS A 82 -7.46 12.82 -1.90
N PHE A 83 -6.70 11.90 -2.49
CA PHE A 83 -5.38 11.54 -1.96
C PHE A 83 -4.37 12.66 -2.09
N ARG A 84 -4.28 13.30 -3.25
CA ARG A 84 -3.26 14.33 -3.51
C ARG A 84 -3.57 15.63 -2.77
N PHE A 85 -4.80 16.12 -2.88
CA PHE A 85 -5.17 17.46 -2.46
C PHE A 85 -6.08 17.50 -1.23
N GLY A 86 -6.57 16.33 -0.76
CA GLY A 86 -7.54 16.30 0.33
C GLY A 86 -8.89 16.95 -0.03
N ILE A 87 -9.29 16.87 -1.31
CA ILE A 87 -10.51 17.51 -1.81
C ILE A 87 -11.36 16.48 -2.55
N ASP A 88 -12.65 16.45 -2.27
CA ASP A 88 -13.60 15.62 -2.99
C ASP A 88 -14.07 16.27 -4.32
N THR A 89 -14.91 15.59 -5.07
CA THR A 89 -15.46 16.07 -6.35
C THR A 89 -16.38 17.28 -6.20
N LYS A 90 -16.81 17.62 -4.99
CA LYS A 90 -17.65 18.77 -4.66
C LYS A 90 -16.85 19.94 -4.10
N GLY A 91 -15.52 19.80 -3.98
CA GLY A 91 -14.65 20.79 -3.41
C GLY A 91 -14.58 20.80 -1.88
N ASN A 92 -15.16 19.79 -1.20
CA ASN A 92 -15.09 19.69 0.25
C ASN A 92 -13.74 19.10 0.67
N ASN A 93 -13.21 19.62 1.79
CA ASN A 93 -12.02 19.02 2.42
C ASN A 93 -12.33 17.63 2.96
N VAL A 94 -11.49 16.66 2.60
CA VAL A 94 -11.59 15.27 3.06
C VAL A 94 -10.21 14.79 3.50
N LYS A 95 -10.16 14.11 4.64
CA LYS A 95 -8.91 13.48 5.10
C LYS A 95 -8.80 12.11 4.44
N ASN A 96 -7.91 11.96 3.46
CA ASN A 96 -7.70 10.71 2.75
C ASN A 96 -6.21 10.50 2.48
N ASN A 97 -5.53 9.90 3.42
CA ASN A 97 -4.09 9.69 3.38
C ASN A 97 -3.69 8.26 2.93
N VAL A 98 -4.66 7.42 2.58
CA VAL A 98 -4.40 6.06 2.09
C VAL A 98 -5.06 5.86 0.73
N ILE A 99 -4.26 5.46 -0.26
CA ILE A 99 -4.75 5.10 -1.58
C ILE A 99 -4.32 3.68 -1.94
N MET A 100 -5.21 2.93 -2.56
CA MET A 100 -4.98 1.55 -2.95
C MET A 100 -5.00 1.38 -4.46
N LEU A 101 -4.05 0.61 -4.98
CA LEU A 101 -3.93 0.30 -6.40
C LEU A 101 -3.63 -1.17 -6.63
N SER A 102 -4.30 -1.76 -7.63
CA SER A 102 -3.88 -3.06 -8.16
C SER A 102 -2.59 -2.91 -8.96
N LEU A 103 -1.64 -3.84 -8.78
CA LEU A 103 -0.41 -3.88 -9.56
C LEU A 103 -0.68 -3.99 -11.07
N LYS A 104 -1.79 -4.64 -11.47
CA LYS A 104 -2.24 -4.68 -12.87
C LYS A 104 -2.55 -3.28 -13.43
N ASN A 105 -3.02 -2.38 -12.59
CA ASN A 105 -3.34 -1.01 -12.94
C ASN A 105 -2.19 -0.03 -12.69
N ALA A 106 -1.08 -0.50 -12.12
CA ALA A 106 0.10 0.33 -11.92
C ALA A 106 0.68 0.87 -13.24
N ALA A 107 0.41 0.22 -14.37
CA ALA A 107 0.77 0.69 -15.72
C ALA A 107 0.03 1.98 -16.15
N SER A 108 -1.06 2.37 -15.51
CA SER A 108 -2.00 3.41 -15.99
C SER A 108 -1.54 4.87 -15.87
N GLY A 109 -0.26 5.15 -15.69
CA GLY A 109 0.30 6.52 -15.80
C GLY A 109 0.01 7.48 -14.64
N THR A 110 -0.68 7.06 -13.59
CA THR A 110 -1.02 7.90 -12.43
C THR A 110 0.23 8.35 -11.66
N THR A 111 0.35 9.65 -11.39
CA THR A 111 1.42 10.24 -10.59
C THR A 111 0.93 10.46 -9.16
N LEU A 112 1.68 9.97 -8.16
CA LEU A 112 1.35 10.01 -6.73
C LEU A 112 2.59 10.44 -5.91
N THR A 113 3.23 11.53 -6.32
CA THR A 113 4.47 12.05 -5.72
C THR A 113 4.29 12.58 -4.30
N GLU A 114 3.07 12.70 -3.84
CA GLU A 114 2.77 13.08 -2.46
C GLU A 114 2.94 11.93 -1.46
N ALA A 115 3.12 10.70 -1.95
CA ALA A 115 3.28 9.52 -1.09
C ALA A 115 4.63 9.54 -0.36
N THR A 116 4.59 9.14 0.90
CA THR A 116 5.77 8.95 1.76
C THR A 116 6.04 7.46 2.03
N HIS A 117 5.02 6.62 1.89
CA HIS A 117 5.12 5.19 2.16
C HIS A 117 4.42 4.37 1.07
N ILE A 118 5.04 3.26 0.70
CA ILE A 118 4.46 2.25 -0.19
C ILE A 118 4.44 0.91 0.53
N PHE A 119 3.29 0.22 0.48
CA PHE A 119 3.15 -1.16 0.91
C PHE A 119 2.89 -2.08 -0.27
N PHE A 120 3.68 -3.15 -0.37
CA PHE A 120 3.35 -4.34 -1.15
C PHE A 120 2.78 -5.37 -0.19
N VAL A 121 1.53 -5.77 -0.38
CA VAL A 121 0.80 -6.63 0.56
C VAL A 121 1.22 -8.10 0.44
N GLU A 122 1.65 -8.51 -0.74
CA GLU A 122 2.16 -9.84 -1.02
C GLU A 122 3.34 -9.78 -2.01
N PRO A 123 4.23 -10.77 -2.02
CA PRO A 123 5.29 -10.89 -3.01
C PRO A 123 4.69 -11.22 -4.38
N ILE A 124 5.31 -10.72 -5.44
CA ILE A 124 4.90 -10.99 -6.81
C ILE A 124 5.47 -12.36 -7.21
N ASN A 125 4.59 -13.30 -7.57
CA ASN A 125 5.02 -14.64 -7.98
C ASN A 125 5.16 -14.75 -9.50
N GLN A 126 6.23 -14.16 -10.03
CA GLN A 126 6.63 -14.19 -11.44
C GLN A 126 8.11 -14.52 -11.55
N ILE A 127 8.67 -14.52 -12.74
CA ILE A 127 10.12 -14.61 -12.92
C ILE A 127 10.77 -13.31 -12.37
N LYS A 128 12.00 -13.44 -11.88
CA LYS A 128 12.71 -12.33 -11.18
C LYS A 128 12.70 -11.00 -11.96
N ALA A 129 12.97 -11.05 -13.25
CA ALA A 129 13.01 -9.84 -14.08
C ALA A 129 11.64 -9.14 -14.16
N GLU A 130 10.54 -9.90 -14.27
CA GLU A 130 9.18 -9.35 -14.29
C GLU A 130 8.79 -8.76 -12.93
N CYS A 131 9.14 -9.43 -11.83
CA CYS A 131 8.89 -8.92 -10.49
C CYS A 131 9.54 -7.56 -10.28
N ILE A 132 10.82 -7.44 -10.63
CA ILE A 132 11.59 -6.19 -10.54
C ILE A 132 10.94 -5.11 -11.40
N ALA A 133 10.56 -5.42 -12.63
CA ALA A 133 9.92 -4.47 -13.53
C ALA A 133 8.58 -3.96 -12.98
N ILE A 134 7.73 -4.85 -12.47
CA ILE A 134 6.42 -4.50 -11.87
C ILE A 134 6.60 -3.63 -10.63
N GLU A 135 7.52 -3.99 -9.72
CA GLU A 135 7.79 -3.19 -8.53
C GLU A 135 8.38 -1.82 -8.88
N HIS A 136 9.34 -1.74 -9.79
CA HIS A 136 9.90 -0.47 -10.25
C HIS A 136 8.83 0.42 -10.89
N GLN A 137 7.93 -0.16 -11.68
CA GLN A 137 6.82 0.58 -12.28
C GLN A 137 5.87 1.11 -11.20
N ALA A 138 5.55 0.30 -10.18
CA ALA A 138 4.70 0.71 -9.07
C ALA A 138 5.37 1.81 -8.21
N ILE A 139 6.64 1.64 -7.85
CA ILE A 139 7.42 2.63 -7.09
C ILE A 139 7.57 3.92 -7.89
N GLY A 140 7.78 3.83 -9.21
CA GLY A 140 7.88 4.98 -10.12
C GLY A 140 6.61 5.86 -10.19
N ARG A 141 5.49 5.44 -9.58
CA ARG A 141 4.30 6.31 -9.40
C ARG A 141 4.54 7.38 -8.34
N ALA A 142 5.29 7.06 -7.31
CA ALA A 142 5.64 7.97 -6.22
C ALA A 142 7.06 8.56 -6.38
N CYS A 143 8.02 7.73 -6.78
CA CYS A 143 9.41 8.15 -7.00
C CYS A 143 9.56 8.75 -8.41
N ARG A 144 9.20 10.02 -8.55
CA ARG A 144 9.24 10.75 -9.82
C ARG A 144 9.69 12.18 -9.60
N ILE A 145 10.01 12.89 -10.70
CA ILE A 145 10.27 14.35 -10.66
C ILE A 145 9.11 15.05 -9.96
N GLY A 146 9.41 15.82 -8.91
CA GLY A 146 8.43 16.45 -8.02
C GLY A 146 8.27 15.77 -6.66
N GLN A 147 8.88 14.60 -6.43
CA GLN A 147 8.98 14.01 -5.08
C GLN A 147 10.02 14.78 -4.26
N THR A 148 9.58 15.36 -3.15
CA THR A 148 10.45 16.14 -2.24
C THR A 148 10.63 15.47 -0.88
N LYS A 149 9.86 14.41 -0.60
CA LYS A 149 9.89 13.66 0.66
C LYS A 149 10.61 12.33 0.47
N GLU A 150 11.23 11.83 1.54
CA GLU A 150 11.76 10.47 1.56
C GLU A 150 10.64 9.44 1.36
N LEU A 151 10.86 8.48 0.47
CA LEU A 151 9.90 7.43 0.17
C LEU A 151 10.34 6.11 0.80
N THR A 152 9.55 5.60 1.73
CA THR A 152 9.78 4.30 2.38
C THR A 152 8.96 3.21 1.67
N VAL A 153 9.62 2.12 1.26
CA VAL A 153 8.95 0.95 0.65
C VAL A 153 8.95 -0.20 1.63
N MET A 154 7.76 -0.73 1.93
CA MET A 154 7.55 -1.86 2.84
C MET A 154 6.92 -3.03 2.10
N ARG A 155 7.43 -4.24 2.37
CA ARG A 155 6.88 -5.49 1.86
C ARG A 155 6.38 -6.33 3.01
N LEU A 156 5.13 -6.77 2.95
CA LEU A 156 4.52 -7.63 3.96
C LEU A 156 4.67 -9.08 3.52
N LEU A 157 5.26 -9.88 4.39
CA LEU A 157 5.46 -11.30 4.17
C LEU A 157 4.93 -12.07 5.37
N CYS A 158 4.23 -13.17 5.11
CA CYS A 158 3.90 -14.14 6.15
C CYS A 158 5.09 -15.09 6.30
N LYS A 159 5.66 -15.11 7.50
CA LYS A 159 6.76 -16.01 7.87
C LYS A 159 6.29 -17.48 7.80
N ASP A 160 7.20 -18.40 7.49
CA ASP A 160 6.95 -19.83 7.38
C ASP A 160 5.84 -20.20 6.37
N THR A 161 5.71 -19.41 5.29
CA THR A 161 4.76 -19.63 4.19
C THR A 161 5.45 -19.54 2.83
N ILE A 162 4.71 -19.89 1.79
CA ILE A 162 5.14 -19.75 0.39
C ILE A 162 5.57 -18.31 0.04
N GLU A 163 5.07 -17.31 0.73
CA GLU A 163 5.44 -15.91 0.48
C GLU A 163 6.91 -15.65 0.82
N GLU A 164 7.39 -16.24 1.91
CA GLU A 164 8.80 -16.15 2.29
C GLU A 164 9.70 -16.84 1.27
N GLU A 165 9.30 -18.02 0.79
CA GLU A 165 10.03 -18.74 -0.26
C GLU A 165 10.10 -17.95 -1.56
N ILE A 166 8.96 -17.37 -2.01
CA ILE A 166 8.91 -16.51 -3.20
C ILE A 166 9.85 -15.32 -3.03
N TYR A 167 9.77 -14.63 -1.90
CA TYR A 167 10.62 -13.46 -1.63
C TYR A 167 12.10 -13.81 -1.61
N ASN A 168 12.48 -14.90 -0.95
CA ASN A 168 13.86 -15.38 -0.88
C ASN A 168 14.40 -15.76 -2.27
N ARG A 169 13.60 -16.47 -3.08
CA ARG A 169 13.96 -16.80 -4.48
C ARG A 169 14.24 -15.55 -5.33
N LEU A 170 13.49 -14.46 -5.10
CA LEU A 170 13.69 -13.23 -5.84
C LEU A 170 14.94 -12.47 -5.41
N ASN A 171 15.37 -12.63 -4.17
CA ASN A 171 16.53 -11.93 -3.58
C ASN A 171 17.81 -12.77 -3.54
N THR A 172 17.76 -14.06 -3.88
CA THR A 172 18.95 -14.87 -4.05
C THR A 172 19.62 -14.51 -5.38
N SER A 173 20.92 -14.28 -5.33
CA SER A 173 21.80 -13.94 -6.47
C SER A 173 21.87 -15.03 -7.49
#